data_b019036c366b17439b78bbf357c06e38
#
_entry.id   b019036c366b17439b78bbf357c06e38
#
_cell.length_a   1.000
_cell.length_b   1.000
_cell.length_c   1.000
_cell.angle_alpha   90.00
_cell.angle_beta   90.00
_cell.angle_gamma   90.00
#
_symmetry.space_group_name_H-M   'P 1'
#
loop_
_entity.id
_entity.type
_entity.pdbx_description
1 polymer ?
#
loop_
_entity_poly.entity_id
_entity_poly.type
_entity_poly.pdbx_seq_one_letter_code
_entity_poly.pdbx_strand_id
1 'polypeptide(L)'
;MKIAVIGAGAIGSVVAGYLAKAKEDVVLIGRKDQVDAINHKGLSIKGGRGEETLKLKAMTRLDRSYDLVIFTVKTQDIEDAYQHNAQFLETGLIMTSQNGVQADNLLSGHFDKDKIISSIVMFGATYVRPGEVTFNFEGNWIIGKPFAPKDPSVHKVADVLGKAFTVKVVDEIIGMKWLKLFINFNNCIPALTGKSMQETFADMDLCRLSIMLLKEGLAVVQSAKVELVSLPDFPKERTLGLASMPIEQAAAIINKVLTGLSKEPLYGSILQSILRGKTSEIDFINGEVVHLASHMRTAAPLNERVVEMVHEVERSGRFLDKIEIKRAFSLQAVL
;
A
#
# COMPACT_ATOMS: atom_id res chain seq x y z
N MET A 1 -24.02 10.35 -2.83
CA MET A 1 -23.27 9.55 -3.83
C MET A 1 -23.43 8.09 -3.44
N LYS A 2 -23.77 7.20 -4.41
CA LYS A 2 -23.79 5.75 -4.17
C LYS A 2 -22.37 5.21 -4.30
N ILE A 3 -21.85 4.59 -3.27
CA ILE A 3 -20.43 4.18 -3.20
C ILE A 3 -20.34 2.67 -3.06
N ALA A 4 -19.48 2.05 -3.83
CA ALA A 4 -19.08 0.65 -3.63
C ALA A 4 -17.59 0.59 -3.26
N VAL A 5 -17.26 -0.18 -2.23
CA VAL A 5 -15.89 -0.49 -1.85
C VAL A 5 -15.63 -1.95 -2.19
N ILE A 6 -14.80 -2.24 -3.18
CA ILE A 6 -14.46 -3.59 -3.62
C ILE A 6 -13.17 -4.04 -2.94
N GLY A 7 -13.30 -5.00 -2.01
CA GLY A 7 -12.20 -5.53 -1.22
C GLY A 7 -12.41 -5.33 0.28
N ALA A 8 -13.07 -6.27 0.94
CA ALA A 8 -13.34 -6.24 2.39
C ALA A 8 -12.12 -6.67 3.22
N GLY A 9 -10.92 -6.17 2.86
CA GLY A 9 -9.68 -6.27 3.63
C GLY A 9 -9.62 -5.23 4.73
N ALA A 10 -8.42 -4.97 5.27
CA ALA A 10 -8.21 -3.98 6.34
C ALA A 10 -8.65 -2.57 5.91
N ILE A 11 -8.10 -2.07 4.81
CA ILE A 11 -8.37 -0.71 4.31
C ILE A 11 -9.84 -0.58 3.87
N GLY A 12 -10.34 -1.51 3.03
CA GLY A 12 -11.71 -1.42 2.53
C GLY A 12 -12.77 -1.49 3.62
N SER A 13 -12.55 -2.32 4.65
CA SER A 13 -13.46 -2.39 5.79
C SER A 13 -13.49 -1.08 6.59
N VAL A 14 -12.32 -0.48 6.86
CA VAL A 14 -12.23 0.82 7.54
C VAL A 14 -12.90 1.92 6.70
N VAL A 15 -12.63 1.95 5.39
CA VAL A 15 -13.21 2.94 4.47
C VAL A 15 -14.74 2.82 4.45
N ALA A 16 -15.27 1.63 4.18
CA ALA A 16 -16.71 1.42 4.12
C ALA A 16 -17.38 1.69 5.48
N GLY A 17 -16.77 1.24 6.59
CA GLY A 17 -17.29 1.45 7.93
C GLY A 17 -17.42 2.93 8.27
N TYR A 18 -16.37 3.72 8.11
CA TYR A 18 -16.43 5.14 8.46
C TYR A 18 -17.28 5.98 7.48
N LEU A 19 -17.36 5.62 6.22
CA LEU A 19 -18.32 6.23 5.29
C LEU A 19 -19.78 5.91 5.69
N ALA A 20 -20.08 4.68 6.10
CA ALA A 20 -21.40 4.32 6.63
C ALA A 20 -21.72 5.10 7.92
N LYS A 21 -20.76 5.26 8.83
CA LYS A 21 -20.89 6.10 10.03
C LYS A 21 -21.19 7.56 9.68
N ALA A 22 -20.58 8.07 8.60
CA ALA A 22 -20.83 9.40 8.07
C ALA A 22 -22.17 9.50 7.30
N LYS A 23 -22.99 8.43 7.31
CA LYS A 23 -24.31 8.32 6.65
C LYS A 23 -24.25 8.41 5.11
N GLU A 24 -23.14 8.00 4.51
CA GLU A 24 -23.05 7.81 3.06
C GLU A 24 -23.72 6.49 2.62
N ASP A 25 -24.28 6.47 1.40
CA ASP A 25 -24.84 5.26 0.78
C ASP A 25 -23.69 4.37 0.28
N VAL A 26 -23.18 3.51 1.15
CA VAL A 26 -22.01 2.67 0.87
C VAL A 26 -22.33 1.19 1.00
N VAL A 27 -21.77 0.38 0.08
CA VAL A 27 -21.77 -1.08 0.14
C VAL A 27 -20.31 -1.59 0.15
N LEU A 28 -20.05 -2.63 0.93
CA LEU A 28 -18.76 -3.30 0.98
C LEU A 28 -18.84 -4.63 0.24
N ILE A 29 -17.95 -4.82 -0.74
CA ILE A 29 -17.87 -6.06 -1.52
C ILE A 29 -16.69 -6.87 -1.01
N GLY A 30 -16.96 -8.14 -0.67
CA GLY A 30 -15.94 -9.02 -0.11
C GLY A 30 -16.25 -10.50 -0.29
N ARG A 31 -15.38 -11.35 0.25
CA ARG A 31 -15.59 -12.80 0.27
C ARG A 31 -16.73 -13.17 1.21
N LYS A 32 -17.32 -14.34 0.97
CA LYS A 32 -18.52 -14.80 1.67
C LYS A 32 -18.37 -14.79 3.20
N ASP A 33 -17.26 -15.27 3.71
CA ASP A 33 -16.97 -15.30 5.16
C ASP A 33 -17.03 -13.92 5.82
N GLN A 34 -16.45 -12.93 5.16
CA GLN A 34 -16.44 -11.54 5.62
C GLN A 34 -17.84 -10.91 5.52
N VAL A 35 -18.53 -11.14 4.40
CA VAL A 35 -19.89 -10.64 4.15
C VAL A 35 -20.87 -11.20 5.17
N ASP A 36 -20.86 -12.51 5.41
CA ASP A 36 -21.74 -13.17 6.37
C ASP A 36 -21.50 -12.61 7.79
N ALA A 37 -20.22 -12.46 8.19
CA ALA A 37 -19.88 -11.90 9.51
C ALA A 37 -20.41 -10.47 9.69
N ILE A 38 -20.18 -9.60 8.69
CA ILE A 38 -20.61 -8.19 8.73
C ILE A 38 -22.16 -8.08 8.74
N ASN A 39 -22.86 -8.82 7.89
CA ASN A 39 -24.32 -8.77 7.82
C ASN A 39 -24.98 -9.32 9.09
N HIS A 40 -24.35 -10.28 9.77
CA HIS A 40 -24.90 -10.88 10.99
C HIS A 40 -24.61 -10.02 12.24
N LYS A 41 -23.37 -9.54 12.41
CA LYS A 41 -22.91 -8.89 13.66
C LYS A 41 -22.55 -7.41 13.50
N GLY A 42 -22.50 -6.89 12.27
CA GLY A 42 -21.91 -5.60 11.95
C GLY A 42 -20.38 -5.69 11.77
N LEU A 43 -19.78 -4.60 11.39
CA LEU A 43 -18.33 -4.43 11.25
C LEU A 43 -17.76 -3.82 12.53
N SER A 44 -16.96 -4.57 13.27
CA SER A 44 -16.24 -4.08 14.45
C SER A 44 -14.94 -3.40 14.01
N ILE A 45 -14.78 -2.13 14.39
CA ILE A 45 -13.55 -1.35 14.18
C ILE A 45 -13.04 -0.93 15.56
N LYS A 46 -11.77 -1.29 15.87
CA LYS A 46 -11.07 -0.90 17.09
C LYS A 46 -9.85 -0.06 16.77
N GLY A 47 -9.31 0.67 17.72
CA GLY A 47 -8.01 1.35 17.60
C GLY A 47 -8.07 2.85 17.78
N GLY A 48 -7.34 3.60 16.95
CA GLY A 48 -7.08 5.03 17.15
C GLY A 48 -8.31 5.94 17.30
N ARG A 49 -9.49 5.50 16.80
CA ARG A 49 -10.77 6.24 16.94
C ARG A 49 -11.72 5.62 17.99
N GLY A 50 -11.21 4.72 18.83
CA GLY A 50 -12.01 3.98 19.82
C GLY A 50 -12.46 2.62 19.29
N GLU A 51 -13.52 2.07 19.92
CA GLU A 51 -14.11 0.79 19.55
C GLU A 51 -15.60 0.99 19.24
N GLU A 52 -16.02 0.50 18.07
CA GLU A 52 -17.41 0.59 17.65
C GLU A 52 -17.79 -0.55 16.70
N THR A 53 -19.07 -0.87 16.68
CA THR A 53 -19.64 -1.82 15.72
C THR A 53 -20.61 -1.09 14.81
N LEU A 54 -20.29 -1.07 13.52
CA LEU A 54 -21.01 -0.32 12.50
C LEU A 54 -21.89 -1.26 11.67
N LYS A 55 -23.13 -0.82 11.42
CA LYS A 55 -24.01 -1.51 10.49
C LYS A 55 -23.80 -0.95 9.09
N LEU A 56 -23.46 -1.81 8.14
CA LEU A 56 -23.37 -1.47 6.73
C LEU A 56 -23.79 -2.68 5.89
N LYS A 57 -24.20 -2.44 4.65
CA LYS A 57 -24.51 -3.49 3.68
C LYS A 57 -23.20 -4.10 3.18
N ALA A 58 -23.06 -5.42 3.26
CA ALA A 58 -21.96 -6.15 2.65
C ALA A 58 -22.51 -7.20 1.67
N MET A 59 -21.80 -7.41 0.55
CA MET A 59 -22.23 -8.30 -0.53
C MET A 59 -21.00 -8.99 -1.12
N THR A 60 -21.21 -10.14 -1.78
CA THR A 60 -20.12 -10.84 -2.48
C THR A 60 -19.85 -10.28 -3.87
N ARG A 61 -20.80 -9.56 -4.46
CA ARG A 61 -20.74 -8.95 -5.78
C ARG A 61 -21.64 -7.73 -5.84
N LEU A 62 -21.35 -6.78 -6.72
CA LEU A 62 -22.21 -5.64 -7.02
C LEU A 62 -23.59 -6.11 -7.52
N ASP A 63 -24.65 -5.37 -7.19
CA ASP A 63 -26.05 -5.64 -7.59
C ASP A 63 -26.59 -4.57 -8.56
N ARG A 64 -25.88 -3.48 -8.73
CA ARG A 64 -26.23 -2.33 -9.58
C ARG A 64 -25.01 -1.47 -9.86
N SER A 65 -25.14 -0.46 -10.71
CA SER A 65 -24.13 0.57 -10.90
C SER A 65 -24.07 1.56 -9.74
N TYR A 66 -22.87 2.07 -9.49
CA TYR A 66 -22.54 3.02 -8.41
C TYR A 66 -21.88 4.27 -8.97
N ASP A 67 -22.03 5.41 -8.29
CA ASP A 67 -21.44 6.69 -8.71
C ASP A 67 -19.92 6.70 -8.51
N LEU A 68 -19.44 5.99 -7.47
CA LEU A 68 -18.02 5.81 -7.14
C LEU A 68 -17.76 4.36 -6.74
N VAL A 69 -16.77 3.75 -7.38
CA VAL A 69 -16.27 2.41 -7.01
C VAL A 69 -14.82 2.53 -6.57
N ILE A 70 -14.54 2.15 -5.32
CA ILE A 70 -13.21 2.20 -4.72
C ILE A 70 -12.64 0.79 -4.67
N PHE A 71 -11.59 0.53 -5.44
CA PHE A 71 -10.86 -0.74 -5.40
C PHE A 71 -9.87 -0.72 -4.24
N THR A 72 -10.09 -1.61 -3.27
CA THR A 72 -9.25 -1.81 -2.09
C THR A 72 -8.72 -3.25 -1.98
N VAL A 73 -8.93 -4.06 -3.02
CA VAL A 73 -8.23 -5.34 -3.20
C VAL A 73 -6.73 -5.08 -3.42
N LYS A 74 -5.88 -6.09 -3.27
CA LYS A 74 -4.47 -5.97 -3.65
C LYS A 74 -4.31 -5.81 -5.15
N THR A 75 -3.17 -5.29 -5.59
CA THR A 75 -2.91 -5.01 -7.01
C THR A 75 -3.06 -6.27 -7.88
N GLN A 76 -2.56 -7.41 -7.43
CA GLN A 76 -2.69 -8.70 -8.12
C GLN A 76 -4.13 -9.23 -8.22
N ASP A 77 -5.03 -8.74 -7.38
CA ASP A 77 -6.43 -9.19 -7.33
C ASP A 77 -7.37 -8.24 -8.12
N ILE A 78 -6.84 -7.17 -8.74
CA ILE A 78 -7.65 -6.14 -9.45
C ILE A 78 -8.42 -6.76 -10.61
N GLU A 79 -7.74 -7.56 -11.45
CA GLU A 79 -8.36 -8.16 -12.63
C GLU A 79 -9.52 -9.07 -12.26
N ASP A 80 -9.32 -9.98 -11.30
CA ASP A 80 -10.37 -10.87 -10.81
C ASP A 80 -11.53 -10.08 -10.21
N ALA A 81 -11.24 -9.03 -9.45
CA ALA A 81 -12.26 -8.17 -8.85
C ALA A 81 -13.06 -7.41 -9.91
N TYR A 82 -12.40 -6.96 -10.98
CA TYR A 82 -13.05 -6.35 -12.14
C TYR A 82 -13.97 -7.35 -12.83
N GLN A 83 -13.45 -8.50 -13.25
CA GLN A 83 -14.21 -9.51 -13.99
C GLN A 83 -15.45 -9.97 -13.21
N HIS A 84 -15.33 -10.14 -11.91
CA HIS A 84 -16.43 -10.55 -11.04
C HIS A 84 -17.57 -9.52 -10.97
N ASN A 85 -17.30 -8.24 -11.22
CA ASN A 85 -18.23 -7.13 -11.08
C ASN A 85 -18.49 -6.36 -12.39
N ALA A 86 -17.88 -6.74 -13.51
CA ALA A 86 -17.80 -5.96 -14.76
C ALA A 86 -19.14 -5.41 -15.25
N GLN A 87 -20.22 -6.23 -15.18
CA GLN A 87 -21.56 -5.84 -15.65
C GLN A 87 -22.16 -4.62 -14.93
N PHE A 88 -21.61 -4.20 -13.77
CA PHE A 88 -22.10 -3.07 -12.98
C PHE A 88 -21.09 -1.92 -12.85
N LEU A 89 -19.97 -2.00 -13.59
CA LEU A 89 -18.86 -1.04 -13.51
C LEU A 89 -18.85 0.01 -14.65
N GLU A 90 -19.87 0.02 -15.52
CA GLU A 90 -19.86 0.82 -16.76
C GLU A 90 -19.97 2.34 -16.57
N THR A 91 -20.47 2.85 -15.44
CA THR A 91 -20.96 4.25 -15.34
C THR A 91 -20.36 5.11 -14.22
N GLY A 92 -19.59 4.57 -13.29
CA GLY A 92 -19.09 5.33 -12.14
C GLY A 92 -17.69 5.90 -12.30
N LEU A 93 -17.27 6.74 -11.35
CA LEU A 93 -15.88 7.05 -11.13
C LEU A 93 -15.20 5.83 -10.47
N ILE A 94 -14.00 5.55 -10.87
CA ILE A 94 -13.21 4.42 -10.38
C ILE A 94 -12.04 4.96 -9.58
N MET A 95 -11.86 4.47 -8.36
CA MET A 95 -10.77 4.92 -7.49
C MET A 95 -9.89 3.76 -7.09
N THR A 96 -8.58 3.93 -7.24
CA THR A 96 -7.56 2.99 -6.77
C THR A 96 -7.10 3.35 -5.36
N SER A 97 -6.69 2.36 -4.57
CA SER A 97 -6.10 2.58 -3.24
C SER A 97 -4.88 1.69 -2.95
N GLN A 98 -4.36 1.04 -3.96
CA GLN A 98 -3.27 0.10 -3.86
C GLN A 98 -1.93 0.80 -3.63
N ASN A 99 -1.02 0.10 -2.93
CA ASN A 99 0.39 0.46 -2.94
C ASN A 99 0.99 0.27 -4.34
N GLY A 100 2.12 0.92 -4.60
CA GLY A 100 2.75 0.88 -5.92
C GLY A 100 2.09 1.83 -6.93
N VAL A 101 2.44 1.68 -8.20
CA VAL A 101 2.06 2.61 -9.28
C VAL A 101 1.27 1.95 -10.41
N GLN A 102 1.07 0.62 -10.39
CA GLN A 102 0.47 -0.11 -11.52
C GLN A 102 -1.05 -0.08 -11.55
N ALA A 103 -1.72 0.04 -10.40
CA ALA A 103 -3.18 -0.12 -10.29
C ALA A 103 -3.96 0.80 -11.25
N ASP A 104 -3.50 2.04 -11.42
CA ASP A 104 -4.13 3.03 -12.30
C ASP A 104 -4.06 2.59 -13.76
N ASN A 105 -2.90 2.08 -14.20
CA ASN A 105 -2.70 1.57 -15.55
C ASN A 105 -3.49 0.27 -15.80
N LEU A 106 -3.55 -0.66 -14.84
CA LEU A 106 -4.36 -1.87 -14.94
C LEU A 106 -5.82 -1.52 -15.19
N LEU A 107 -6.38 -0.62 -14.37
CA LEU A 107 -7.77 -0.21 -14.54
C LEU A 107 -8.00 0.64 -15.79
N SER A 108 -6.99 1.36 -16.32
CA SER A 108 -7.12 2.09 -17.58
C SER A 108 -7.26 1.19 -18.81
N GLY A 109 -7.00 -0.10 -18.68
CA GLY A 109 -7.31 -1.10 -19.70
C GLY A 109 -8.81 -1.43 -19.81
N HIS A 110 -9.59 -1.10 -18.78
CA HIS A 110 -11.02 -1.41 -18.68
C HIS A 110 -11.92 -0.17 -18.64
N PHE A 111 -11.39 0.98 -18.25
CA PHE A 111 -12.15 2.21 -18.05
C PHE A 111 -11.53 3.39 -18.79
N ASP A 112 -12.37 4.35 -19.16
CA ASP A 112 -11.90 5.62 -19.67
C ASP A 112 -10.98 6.30 -18.64
N LYS A 113 -9.84 6.80 -19.10
CA LYS A 113 -8.80 7.37 -18.24
C LYS A 113 -9.29 8.56 -17.40
N ASP A 114 -10.25 9.32 -17.90
CA ASP A 114 -10.88 10.43 -17.23
C ASP A 114 -11.79 10.01 -16.05
N LYS A 115 -12.23 8.76 -16.01
CA LYS A 115 -12.99 8.20 -14.89
C LYS A 115 -12.11 7.73 -13.73
N ILE A 116 -10.79 7.57 -13.94
CA ILE A 116 -9.90 7.01 -12.93
C ILE A 116 -9.39 8.09 -11.98
N ILE A 117 -9.54 7.82 -10.69
CA ILE A 117 -8.96 8.58 -9.58
C ILE A 117 -7.92 7.69 -8.91
N SER A 118 -6.70 8.17 -8.82
CA SER A 118 -5.63 7.52 -8.07
C SER A 118 -5.63 7.96 -6.62
N SER A 119 -5.21 7.09 -5.70
CA SER A 119 -5.03 7.52 -4.32
C SER A 119 -3.83 6.92 -3.61
N ILE A 120 -3.43 7.61 -2.55
CA ILE A 120 -2.39 7.19 -1.60
C ILE A 120 -3.01 7.19 -0.21
N VAL A 121 -3.09 6.01 0.38
CA VAL A 121 -3.57 5.81 1.76
C VAL A 121 -2.38 5.96 2.71
N MET A 122 -2.44 6.96 3.61
CA MET A 122 -1.41 7.20 4.62
C MET A 122 -1.84 6.80 6.03
N PHE A 123 -3.12 6.43 6.23
CA PHE A 123 -3.59 5.81 7.47
C PHE A 123 -3.33 4.31 7.47
N GLY A 124 -3.27 3.70 8.65
CA GLY A 124 -3.00 2.27 8.81
C GLY A 124 -4.18 1.49 9.34
N ALA A 125 -4.35 0.25 8.84
CA ALA A 125 -5.34 -0.68 9.35
C ALA A 125 -4.80 -2.12 9.32
N THR A 126 -5.31 -2.95 10.23
CA THR A 126 -5.03 -4.38 10.30
C THR A 126 -6.32 -5.18 10.24
N TYR A 127 -6.37 -6.15 9.34
CA TYR A 127 -7.44 -7.14 9.31
C TYR A 127 -7.20 -8.18 10.42
N VAL A 128 -8.17 -8.34 11.32
CA VAL A 128 -8.06 -9.27 12.45
C VAL A 128 -8.69 -10.62 12.07
N ARG A 129 -10.00 -10.61 11.78
CA ARG A 129 -10.78 -11.78 11.34
C ARG A 129 -12.06 -11.30 10.63
N PRO A 130 -12.87 -12.19 10.06
CA PRO A 130 -14.12 -11.79 9.43
C PRO A 130 -14.99 -10.92 10.34
N GLY A 131 -15.36 -9.73 9.84
CA GLY A 131 -16.15 -8.73 10.57
C GLY A 131 -15.36 -7.86 11.56
N GLU A 132 -14.04 -8.03 11.70
CA GLU A 132 -13.23 -7.27 12.66
C GLU A 132 -11.95 -6.72 12.04
N VAL A 133 -11.71 -5.42 12.24
CA VAL A 133 -10.50 -4.70 11.81
C VAL A 133 -10.01 -3.76 12.90
N THR A 134 -8.72 -3.47 12.90
CA THR A 134 -8.11 -2.45 13.74
C THR A 134 -7.70 -1.25 12.89
N PHE A 135 -8.13 -0.05 13.26
CA PHE A 135 -7.64 1.21 12.71
C PHE A 135 -6.42 1.64 13.52
N ASN A 136 -5.22 1.46 12.95
CA ASN A 136 -3.98 1.57 13.71
C ASN A 136 -3.59 3.03 14.00
N PHE A 137 -3.64 3.89 12.97
CA PHE A 137 -3.25 5.28 13.05
C PHE A 137 -3.88 6.12 11.95
N GLU A 138 -4.04 7.39 12.22
CA GLU A 138 -4.52 8.42 11.30
C GLU A 138 -3.47 8.75 10.23
N GLY A 139 -3.94 9.30 9.11
CA GLY A 139 -3.11 9.80 8.05
C GLY A 139 -3.94 10.40 6.93
N ASN A 140 -3.31 11.17 6.05
CA ASN A 140 -3.98 11.74 4.90
C ASN A 140 -4.41 10.65 3.90
N TRP A 141 -5.58 10.84 3.28
CA TRP A 141 -5.95 10.14 2.07
C TRP A 141 -5.75 11.11 0.90
N ILE A 142 -4.64 10.93 0.16
CA ILE A 142 -4.26 11.82 -0.93
C ILE A 142 -4.90 11.27 -2.20
N ILE A 143 -5.61 12.09 -2.94
CA ILE A 143 -6.29 11.70 -4.17
C ILE A 143 -5.97 12.66 -5.32
N GLY A 144 -5.96 12.13 -6.54
CA GLY A 144 -5.71 12.92 -7.74
C GLY A 144 -6.08 12.18 -9.01
N LYS A 145 -6.10 12.88 -10.13
CA LYS A 145 -6.38 12.30 -11.45
C LYS A 145 -5.07 11.95 -12.15
N PRO A 146 -4.73 10.66 -12.30
CA PRO A 146 -3.42 10.26 -12.84
C PRO A 146 -3.26 10.56 -14.33
N PHE A 147 -4.37 10.62 -15.08
CA PHE A 147 -4.37 10.83 -16.52
C PHE A 147 -4.97 12.17 -16.97
N ALA A 148 -5.63 12.88 -16.06
CA ALA A 148 -6.27 14.17 -16.32
C ALA A 148 -6.05 15.12 -15.13
N PRO A 149 -4.81 15.58 -14.88
CA PRO A 149 -4.51 16.53 -13.82
C PRO A 149 -5.44 17.75 -13.90
N LYS A 150 -5.85 18.27 -12.74
CA LYS A 150 -6.76 19.44 -12.62
C LYS A 150 -8.23 19.20 -13.01
N ASP A 151 -8.64 17.95 -13.30
CA ASP A 151 -10.06 17.64 -13.50
C ASP A 151 -10.85 17.89 -12.19
N PRO A 152 -11.89 18.75 -12.21
CA PRO A 152 -12.61 19.12 -10.99
C PRO A 152 -13.47 17.99 -10.42
N SER A 153 -13.71 16.90 -11.14
CA SER A 153 -14.53 15.78 -10.65
C SER A 153 -13.95 15.14 -9.38
N VAL A 154 -12.63 15.22 -9.16
CA VAL A 154 -11.95 14.72 -7.97
C VAL A 154 -12.42 15.42 -6.70
N HIS A 155 -12.80 16.70 -6.77
CA HIS A 155 -13.26 17.47 -5.60
C HIS A 155 -14.59 16.94 -5.05
N LYS A 156 -15.51 16.49 -5.92
CA LYS A 156 -16.76 15.85 -5.49
C LYS A 156 -16.51 14.58 -4.68
N VAL A 157 -15.49 13.82 -5.07
CA VAL A 157 -15.07 12.63 -4.33
C VAL A 157 -14.39 13.04 -3.02
N ALA A 158 -13.53 14.06 -3.04
CA ALA A 158 -12.89 14.60 -1.84
C ALA A 158 -13.92 15.05 -0.79
N ASP A 159 -14.99 15.74 -1.20
CA ASP A 159 -16.05 16.20 -0.29
C ASP A 159 -16.77 15.04 0.40
N VAL A 160 -17.01 13.97 -0.32
CA VAL A 160 -17.65 12.77 0.24
C VAL A 160 -16.73 12.02 1.18
N LEU A 161 -15.49 11.74 0.76
CA LEU A 161 -14.50 11.05 1.58
C LEU A 161 -14.08 11.90 2.78
N GLY A 162 -14.07 13.21 2.64
CA GLY A 162 -13.73 14.20 3.67
C GLY A 162 -14.65 14.18 4.90
N LYS A 163 -15.85 13.60 4.78
CA LYS A 163 -16.75 13.40 5.92
C LYS A 163 -16.24 12.33 6.90
N ALA A 164 -15.35 11.47 6.45
CA ALA A 164 -14.83 10.34 7.22
C ALA A 164 -13.30 10.35 7.42
N PHE A 165 -12.56 11.01 6.52
CA PHE A 165 -11.10 10.99 6.47
C PHE A 165 -10.52 12.38 6.20
N THR A 166 -9.25 12.59 6.55
CA THR A 166 -8.51 13.78 6.12
C THR A 166 -8.06 13.60 4.67
N VAL A 167 -8.76 14.25 3.73
CA VAL A 167 -8.49 14.12 2.30
C VAL A 167 -7.66 15.30 1.79
N LYS A 168 -6.72 15.01 0.90
CA LYS A 168 -5.91 16.00 0.18
C LYS A 168 -6.04 15.76 -1.32
N VAL A 169 -6.48 16.76 -2.07
CA VAL A 169 -6.51 16.72 -3.54
C VAL A 169 -5.19 17.26 -4.07
N VAL A 170 -4.61 16.57 -5.05
CA VAL A 170 -3.32 16.91 -5.65
C VAL A 170 -3.34 16.71 -7.17
N ASP A 171 -2.51 17.47 -7.88
CA ASP A 171 -2.36 17.34 -9.34
C ASP A 171 -1.30 16.30 -9.73
N GLU A 172 -0.26 16.11 -8.90
CA GLU A 172 0.95 15.33 -9.25
C GLU A 172 0.98 13.97 -8.53
N ILE A 173 -0.17 13.28 -8.52
CA ILE A 173 -0.37 12.04 -7.76
C ILE A 173 0.64 10.94 -8.13
N ILE A 174 1.07 10.85 -9.38
CA ILE A 174 1.99 9.80 -9.85
C ILE A 174 3.37 9.94 -9.21
N GLY A 175 3.93 11.15 -9.21
CA GLY A 175 5.23 11.42 -8.56
C GLY A 175 5.18 11.18 -7.05
N MET A 176 4.04 11.45 -6.42
CA MET A 176 3.80 11.15 -5.01
C MET A 176 3.70 9.64 -4.75
N LYS A 177 3.07 8.85 -5.64
CA LYS A 177 3.02 7.38 -5.53
C LYS A 177 4.41 6.77 -5.61
N TRP A 178 5.28 7.26 -6.49
CA TRP A 178 6.68 6.85 -6.54
C TRP A 178 7.43 7.16 -5.24
N LEU A 179 7.22 8.34 -4.66
CA LEU A 179 7.82 8.63 -3.35
C LEU A 179 7.29 7.71 -2.26
N LYS A 180 5.97 7.45 -2.23
CA LYS A 180 5.34 6.53 -1.27
C LYS A 180 5.88 5.10 -1.42
N LEU A 181 6.19 4.67 -2.63
CA LEU A 181 6.78 3.36 -2.91
C LEU A 181 8.13 3.23 -2.17
N PHE A 182 9.01 4.24 -2.21
CA PHE A 182 10.28 4.24 -1.49
C PHE A 182 10.11 4.26 0.04
N ILE A 183 9.07 4.91 0.56
CA ILE A 183 8.74 4.82 2.00
C ILE A 183 8.42 3.36 2.38
N ASN A 184 7.79 2.61 1.48
CA ASN A 184 7.42 1.21 1.69
C ASN A 184 8.56 0.22 1.46
N PHE A 185 9.70 0.62 0.88
CA PHE A 185 10.84 -0.27 0.61
C PHE A 185 11.31 -1.00 1.86
N ASN A 186 11.28 -0.35 3.01
CA ASN A 186 11.69 -0.95 4.28
C ASN A 186 10.81 -2.13 4.74
N ASN A 187 9.67 -2.40 4.08
CA ASN A 187 8.79 -3.52 4.43
C ASN A 187 9.35 -4.89 3.98
N CYS A 188 10.27 -4.94 3.02
CA CYS A 188 10.80 -6.19 2.48
C CYS A 188 11.74 -6.91 3.46
N ILE A 189 12.60 -6.20 4.20
CA ILE A 189 13.58 -6.83 5.09
C ILE A 189 12.92 -7.49 6.31
N PRO A 190 11.98 -6.86 7.04
CA PRO A 190 11.16 -7.53 8.04
C PRO A 190 10.42 -8.76 7.50
N ALA A 191 10.00 -8.73 6.24
CA ALA A 191 9.35 -9.88 5.61
C ALA A 191 10.28 -11.10 5.46
N LEU A 192 11.58 -10.87 5.29
CA LEU A 192 12.58 -11.95 5.28
C LEU A 192 12.82 -12.52 6.68
N THR A 193 12.86 -11.66 7.71
CA THR A 193 13.22 -12.07 9.08
C THR A 193 12.03 -12.59 9.90
N GLY A 194 10.80 -12.27 9.51
CA GLY A 194 9.60 -12.54 10.31
C GLY A 194 9.47 -11.69 11.57
N LYS A 195 10.30 -10.65 11.72
CA LYS A 195 10.40 -9.80 12.91
C LYS A 195 9.76 -8.43 12.68
N SER A 196 9.49 -7.72 13.79
CA SER A 196 9.02 -6.33 13.72
C SER A 196 10.04 -5.40 13.04
N MET A 197 9.60 -4.22 12.63
CA MET A 197 10.49 -3.17 12.12
C MET A 197 11.61 -2.86 13.11
N GLN A 198 11.26 -2.69 14.39
CA GLN A 198 12.21 -2.35 15.45
C GLN A 198 13.28 -3.43 15.63
N GLU A 199 12.88 -4.70 15.72
CA GLU A 199 13.81 -5.82 15.89
C GLU A 199 14.69 -6.04 14.66
N THR A 200 14.14 -5.88 13.46
CA THR A 200 14.87 -6.04 12.20
C THR A 200 15.93 -4.96 12.06
N PHE A 201 15.57 -3.69 12.24
CA PHE A 201 16.46 -2.56 12.04
C PHE A 201 17.31 -2.19 13.27
N ALA A 202 17.25 -2.98 14.36
CA ALA A 202 18.28 -2.95 15.39
C ALA A 202 19.64 -3.49 14.89
N ASP A 203 19.66 -4.26 13.79
CA ASP A 203 20.89 -4.74 13.13
C ASP A 203 21.38 -3.74 12.07
N MET A 204 22.58 -3.22 12.26
CA MET A 204 23.17 -2.20 11.37
C MET A 204 23.42 -2.69 9.95
N ASP A 205 23.70 -3.99 9.75
CA ASP A 205 23.90 -4.53 8.40
C ASP A 205 22.58 -4.55 7.62
N LEU A 206 21.46 -4.84 8.30
CA LEU A 206 20.13 -4.75 7.68
C LEU A 206 19.74 -3.29 7.39
N CYS A 207 20.20 -2.34 8.19
CA CYS A 207 20.07 -0.91 7.87
C CYS A 207 20.90 -0.53 6.63
N ARG A 208 22.13 -1.05 6.47
CA ARG A 208 22.95 -0.86 5.27
C ARG A 208 22.24 -1.44 4.03
N LEU A 209 21.69 -2.66 4.15
CA LEU A 209 20.92 -3.27 3.07
C LEU A 209 19.76 -2.39 2.64
N SER A 210 18.98 -1.85 3.58
CA SER A 210 17.89 -0.91 3.30
C SER A 210 18.36 0.28 2.45
N ILE A 211 19.52 0.87 2.80
CA ILE A 211 20.10 1.99 2.04
C ILE A 211 20.58 1.56 0.66
N MET A 212 21.16 0.37 0.53
CA MET A 212 21.61 -0.16 -0.77
C MET A 212 20.43 -0.37 -1.72
N LEU A 213 19.34 -0.98 -1.24
CA LEU A 213 18.07 -1.14 -1.99
C LEU A 213 17.52 0.22 -2.42
N LEU A 214 17.47 1.19 -1.51
CA LEU A 214 16.99 2.55 -1.80
C LEU A 214 17.83 3.24 -2.88
N LYS A 215 19.16 3.19 -2.78
CA LYS A 215 20.07 3.81 -3.75
C LYS A 215 19.90 3.21 -5.13
N GLU A 216 19.84 1.88 -5.24
CA GLU A 216 19.62 1.18 -6.50
C GLU A 216 18.26 1.57 -7.10
N GLY A 217 17.19 1.52 -6.30
CA GLY A 217 15.85 1.88 -6.76
C GLY A 217 15.75 3.32 -7.25
N LEU A 218 16.34 4.27 -6.52
CA LEU A 218 16.37 5.67 -6.94
C LEU A 218 17.16 5.90 -8.21
N ALA A 219 18.29 5.20 -8.40
CA ALA A 219 19.08 5.29 -9.63
C ALA A 219 18.27 4.85 -10.85
N VAL A 220 17.48 3.76 -10.74
CA VAL A 220 16.58 3.28 -11.79
C VAL A 220 15.50 4.31 -12.11
N VAL A 221 14.83 4.83 -11.08
CA VAL A 221 13.74 5.81 -11.22
C VAL A 221 14.23 7.12 -11.84
N GLN A 222 15.43 7.59 -11.45
CA GLN A 222 16.07 8.75 -12.03
C GLN A 222 16.45 8.52 -13.50
N SER A 223 16.98 7.34 -13.85
CA SER A 223 17.29 6.96 -15.25
C SER A 223 16.05 6.95 -16.12
N ALA A 224 14.90 6.57 -15.57
CA ALA A 224 13.59 6.60 -16.24
C ALA A 224 12.97 8.02 -16.27
N LYS A 225 13.66 9.04 -15.75
CA LYS A 225 13.18 10.42 -15.66
C LYS A 225 11.84 10.56 -14.93
N VAL A 226 11.56 9.67 -14.00
CA VAL A 226 10.38 9.79 -13.14
C VAL A 226 10.61 10.88 -12.12
N GLU A 227 9.74 11.88 -12.11
CA GLU A 227 9.80 12.96 -11.15
C GLU A 227 9.16 12.54 -9.82
N LEU A 228 9.95 12.57 -8.73
CA LEU A 228 9.43 12.36 -7.39
C LEU A 228 8.82 13.67 -6.87
N VAL A 229 7.62 13.57 -6.31
CA VAL A 229 6.90 14.70 -5.72
C VAL A 229 6.69 14.45 -4.23
N SER A 230 6.93 15.50 -3.41
CA SER A 230 6.76 15.44 -1.95
C SER A 230 5.31 15.12 -1.57
N LEU A 231 5.13 14.22 -0.60
CA LEU A 231 3.83 14.03 0.05
C LEU A 231 3.57 15.20 1.01
N PRO A 232 2.32 15.50 1.36
CA PRO A 232 1.98 16.64 2.24
C PRO A 232 2.79 16.67 3.55
N ASP A 233 3.05 15.49 4.15
CA ASP A 233 3.75 15.38 5.44
C ASP A 233 5.13 14.70 5.32
N PHE A 234 5.58 14.44 4.09
CA PHE A 234 6.85 13.76 3.85
C PHE A 234 7.57 14.37 2.63
N PRO A 235 8.52 15.30 2.84
CA PRO A 235 9.28 15.89 1.75
C PRO A 235 10.21 14.85 1.09
N LYS A 236 10.27 14.89 -0.25
CA LYS A 236 11.12 13.99 -1.07
C LYS A 236 12.60 14.09 -0.70
N GLU A 237 13.02 15.25 -0.22
CA GLU A 237 14.39 15.55 0.21
C GLU A 237 14.89 14.61 1.32
N ARG A 238 13.98 14.08 2.15
CA ARG A 238 14.34 13.06 3.14
C ARG A 238 14.85 11.78 2.48
N THR A 239 14.13 11.29 1.46
CA THR A 239 14.50 10.08 0.72
C THR A 239 15.75 10.31 -0.13
N LEU A 240 15.79 11.43 -0.86
CA LEU A 240 16.93 11.80 -1.69
C LEU A 240 18.19 12.07 -0.85
N GLY A 241 18.02 12.70 0.32
CA GLY A 241 19.11 12.94 1.28
C GLY A 241 19.72 11.64 1.80
N LEU A 242 18.92 10.66 2.20
CA LEU A 242 19.39 9.34 2.62
C LEU A 242 20.21 8.65 1.51
N ALA A 243 19.77 8.74 0.27
CA ALA A 243 20.47 8.13 -0.86
C ALA A 243 21.77 8.85 -1.23
N SER A 244 21.89 10.16 -0.98
CA SER A 244 23.10 10.93 -1.27
C SER A 244 24.18 10.80 -0.18
N MET A 245 23.80 10.40 1.04
CA MET A 245 24.75 10.28 2.16
C MET A 245 25.68 9.06 2.02
N PRO A 246 26.86 9.07 2.68
CA PRO A 246 27.62 7.85 2.94
C PRO A 246 26.76 6.79 3.62
N ILE A 247 26.96 5.53 3.23
CA ILE A 247 26.09 4.43 3.65
C ILE A 247 25.98 4.29 5.17
N GLU A 248 27.08 4.49 5.89
CA GLU A 248 27.13 4.38 7.36
C GLU A 248 26.26 5.45 8.04
N GLN A 249 26.33 6.68 7.55
CA GLN A 249 25.51 7.78 8.08
C GLN A 249 24.03 7.55 7.81
N ALA A 250 23.69 7.16 6.58
CA ALA A 250 22.31 6.86 6.20
C ALA A 250 21.75 5.65 6.99
N ALA A 251 22.54 4.59 7.16
CA ALA A 251 22.17 3.41 7.95
C ALA A 251 21.91 3.75 9.43
N ALA A 252 22.74 4.62 10.03
CA ALA A 252 22.53 5.10 11.40
C ALA A 252 21.21 5.89 11.56
N ILE A 253 20.84 6.69 10.55
CA ILE A 253 19.54 7.39 10.52
C ILE A 253 18.40 6.38 10.44
N ILE A 254 18.47 5.39 9.53
CA ILE A 254 17.46 4.33 9.39
C ILE A 254 17.31 3.55 10.70
N ASN A 255 18.42 3.15 11.33
CA ASN A 255 18.40 2.48 12.63
C ASN A 255 17.62 3.31 13.66
N LYS A 256 18.00 4.58 13.87
CA LYS A 256 17.37 5.46 14.84
C LYS A 256 15.88 5.68 14.55
N VAL A 257 15.51 5.91 13.28
CA VAL A 257 14.12 6.18 12.89
C VAL A 257 13.26 4.94 13.06
N LEU A 258 13.69 3.78 12.54
CA LEU A 258 12.85 2.59 12.49
C LEU A 258 12.78 1.85 13.84
N THR A 259 13.81 1.92 14.66
CA THR A 259 13.74 1.39 16.05
C THR A 259 12.89 2.28 16.95
N GLY A 260 12.77 3.57 16.65
CA GLY A 260 11.99 4.54 17.41
C GLY A 260 10.54 4.77 16.92
N LEU A 261 10.07 4.04 15.90
CA LEU A 261 8.75 4.28 15.28
C LEU A 261 7.57 4.14 16.24
N SER A 262 7.62 3.19 17.16
CA SER A 262 6.54 2.90 18.11
C SER A 262 7.10 2.13 19.31
N LYS A 263 6.41 2.24 20.46
CA LYS A 263 6.67 1.39 21.61
C LYS A 263 6.21 -0.05 21.40
N GLU A 264 5.14 -0.23 20.60
CA GLU A 264 4.61 -1.53 20.23
C GLU A 264 5.27 -2.04 18.94
N PRO A 265 5.49 -3.37 18.80
CA PRO A 265 6.05 -3.94 17.57
C PRO A 265 5.23 -3.59 16.34
N LEU A 266 5.87 -3.02 15.32
CA LEU A 266 5.24 -2.70 14.03
C LEU A 266 5.63 -3.74 12.97
N TYR A 267 4.62 -4.25 12.28
CA TYR A 267 4.77 -5.20 11.18
C TYR A 267 4.36 -4.54 9.88
N GLY A 268 5.25 -4.50 8.90
CA GLY A 268 4.97 -3.98 7.57
C GLY A 268 3.93 -4.82 6.82
N SER A 269 3.31 -4.23 5.80
CA SER A 269 2.21 -4.85 5.05
C SER A 269 2.61 -6.16 4.35
N ILE A 270 3.87 -6.28 3.90
CA ILE A 270 4.42 -7.50 3.28
C ILE A 270 4.41 -8.62 4.32
N LEU A 271 5.04 -8.42 5.47
CA LEU A 271 5.09 -9.42 6.55
C LEU A 271 3.69 -9.80 7.05
N GLN A 272 2.80 -8.81 7.24
CA GLN A 272 1.41 -9.08 7.63
C GLN A 272 0.67 -10.00 6.62
N SER A 273 1.00 -9.93 5.34
CA SER A 273 0.44 -10.83 4.33
C SER A 273 0.97 -12.23 4.49
N ILE A 274 2.29 -12.38 4.62
CA ILE A 274 2.97 -13.68 4.82
C ILE A 274 2.46 -14.40 6.07
N LEU A 275 2.38 -13.70 7.20
CA LEU A 275 1.86 -14.25 8.46
C LEU A 275 0.42 -14.76 8.37
N ARG A 276 -0.36 -14.27 7.41
CA ARG A 276 -1.73 -14.72 7.11
C ARG A 276 -1.78 -15.78 6.01
N GLY A 277 -0.65 -16.29 5.54
CA GLY A 277 -0.58 -17.24 4.43
C GLY A 277 -1.12 -16.65 3.11
N LYS A 278 -0.91 -15.35 2.88
CA LYS A 278 -1.33 -14.63 1.67
C LYS A 278 -0.12 -14.08 0.94
N THR A 279 -0.16 -14.11 -0.38
CA THR A 279 0.82 -13.42 -1.24
C THR A 279 0.89 -11.96 -0.88
N SER A 280 2.09 -11.41 -0.77
CA SER A 280 2.30 -9.99 -0.48
C SER A 280 2.21 -9.12 -1.73
N GLU A 281 2.52 -7.84 -1.60
CA GLU A 281 2.64 -6.90 -2.72
C GLU A 281 4.11 -6.57 -3.03
N ILE A 282 5.03 -7.49 -2.78
CA ILE A 282 6.47 -7.28 -3.00
C ILE A 282 6.77 -6.91 -4.47
N ASP A 283 6.06 -7.53 -5.42
CA ASP A 283 6.19 -7.27 -6.85
C ASP A 283 5.79 -5.84 -7.25
N PHE A 284 4.89 -5.23 -6.48
CA PHE A 284 4.38 -3.88 -6.69
C PHE A 284 5.07 -2.83 -5.81
N ILE A 285 6.09 -3.22 -5.07
CA ILE A 285 6.93 -2.34 -4.24
C ILE A 285 8.38 -2.43 -4.76
N ASN A 286 9.19 -3.34 -4.26
CA ASN A 286 10.55 -3.51 -4.76
C ASN A 286 10.58 -4.04 -6.19
N GLY A 287 9.67 -4.96 -6.54
CA GLY A 287 9.50 -5.50 -7.90
C GLY A 287 9.12 -4.45 -8.93
N GLU A 288 8.49 -3.33 -8.54
CA GLU A 288 8.22 -2.22 -9.46
C GLU A 288 9.49 -1.59 -10.01
N VAL A 289 10.53 -1.47 -9.18
CA VAL A 289 11.86 -1.00 -9.63
C VAL A 289 12.50 -2.01 -10.58
N VAL A 290 12.38 -3.31 -10.31
CA VAL A 290 12.88 -4.38 -11.19
C VAL A 290 12.18 -4.32 -12.55
N HIS A 291 10.86 -4.17 -12.53
CA HIS A 291 10.07 -4.03 -13.75
C HIS A 291 10.46 -2.78 -14.56
N LEU A 292 10.61 -1.63 -13.90
CA LEU A 292 11.06 -0.39 -14.54
C LEU A 292 12.47 -0.54 -15.10
N ALA A 293 13.41 -1.15 -14.37
CA ALA A 293 14.77 -1.41 -14.82
C ALA A 293 14.79 -2.25 -16.10
N SER A 294 13.98 -3.33 -16.14
CA SER A 294 13.83 -4.17 -17.33
C SER A 294 13.38 -3.37 -18.55
N HIS A 295 12.38 -2.50 -18.41
CA HIS A 295 11.88 -1.64 -19.50
C HIS A 295 12.96 -0.64 -19.99
N MET A 296 13.79 -0.15 -19.06
CA MET A 296 14.89 0.77 -19.36
C MET A 296 16.17 0.05 -19.86
N ARG A 297 16.14 -1.28 -20.00
CA ARG A 297 17.31 -2.12 -20.33
C ARG A 297 18.49 -1.88 -19.39
N THR A 298 18.20 -1.67 -18.11
CA THR A 298 19.17 -1.58 -17.01
C THR A 298 18.90 -2.69 -16.00
N ALA A 299 19.66 -2.76 -14.92
CA ALA A 299 19.54 -3.81 -13.91
C ALA A 299 19.25 -3.22 -12.52
N ALA A 300 18.54 -3.99 -11.70
CA ALA A 300 18.29 -3.71 -10.29
C ALA A 300 18.51 -4.98 -9.44
N PRO A 301 19.76 -5.52 -9.43
CA PRO A 301 20.04 -6.87 -8.91
C PRO A 301 19.76 -7.01 -7.41
N LEU A 302 19.90 -5.96 -6.61
CA LEU A 302 19.60 -6.02 -5.18
C LEU A 302 18.08 -6.10 -4.93
N ASN A 303 17.30 -5.28 -5.65
CA ASN A 303 15.85 -5.31 -5.57
C ASN A 303 15.27 -6.61 -6.16
N GLU A 304 15.82 -7.10 -7.25
CA GLU A 304 15.45 -8.40 -7.82
C GLU A 304 15.71 -9.52 -6.79
N ARG A 305 16.89 -9.53 -6.17
CA ARG A 305 17.24 -10.54 -5.17
C ARG A 305 16.33 -10.51 -3.96
N VAL A 306 15.96 -9.33 -3.44
CA VAL A 306 15.05 -9.25 -2.29
C VAL A 306 13.65 -9.72 -2.64
N VAL A 307 13.17 -9.45 -3.85
CA VAL A 307 11.87 -9.94 -4.36
C VAL A 307 11.86 -11.48 -4.39
N GLU A 308 12.89 -12.10 -5.00
CA GLU A 308 13.03 -13.57 -5.05
C GLU A 308 13.04 -14.19 -3.64
N MET A 309 13.79 -13.60 -2.71
CA MET A 309 13.88 -14.10 -1.34
C MET A 309 12.56 -13.97 -0.58
N VAL A 310 11.79 -12.89 -0.79
CA VAL A 310 10.45 -12.74 -0.20
C VAL A 310 9.52 -13.82 -0.76
N HIS A 311 9.53 -14.08 -2.07
CA HIS A 311 8.76 -15.17 -2.66
C HIS A 311 9.18 -16.56 -2.12
N GLU A 312 10.46 -16.77 -1.83
CA GLU A 312 10.92 -18.01 -1.19
C GLU A 312 10.32 -18.15 0.22
N VAL A 313 10.31 -17.09 1.02
CA VAL A 313 9.67 -17.06 2.33
C VAL A 313 8.16 -17.31 2.22
N GLU A 314 7.49 -16.70 1.25
CA GLU A 314 6.05 -16.92 0.98
C GLU A 314 5.72 -18.38 0.67
N ARG A 315 6.55 -19.02 -0.18
CA ARG A 315 6.34 -20.43 -0.57
C ARG A 315 6.70 -21.42 0.51
N SER A 316 7.81 -21.18 1.22
CA SER A 316 8.33 -22.12 2.22
C SER A 316 7.71 -21.95 3.61
N GLY A 317 7.19 -20.76 3.92
CA GLY A 317 6.78 -20.37 5.27
C GLY A 317 7.97 -20.22 6.25
N ARG A 318 9.22 -20.35 5.77
CA ARG A 318 10.43 -20.25 6.59
C ARG A 318 11.04 -18.86 6.50
N PHE A 319 11.09 -18.17 7.62
CA PHE A 319 11.85 -16.93 7.73
C PHE A 319 13.34 -17.19 7.77
N LEU A 320 14.13 -16.22 7.32
CA LEU A 320 15.57 -16.29 7.25
C LEU A 320 16.22 -15.68 8.50
N ASP A 321 17.35 -16.22 8.91
CA ASP A 321 18.17 -15.56 9.90
C ASP A 321 19.01 -14.44 9.27
N LYS A 322 19.54 -13.56 10.10
CA LYS A 322 20.31 -12.41 9.64
C LYS A 322 21.62 -12.80 8.94
N ILE A 323 22.20 -13.96 9.26
CA ILE A 323 23.45 -14.44 8.64
C ILE A 323 23.16 -14.88 7.21
N GLU A 324 22.05 -15.59 6.98
CA GLU A 324 21.57 -15.99 5.65
C GLU A 324 21.35 -14.76 4.77
N ILE A 325 20.66 -13.72 5.31
CA ILE A 325 20.41 -12.48 4.58
C ILE A 325 21.73 -11.76 4.25
N LYS A 326 22.60 -11.58 5.23
CA LYS A 326 23.92 -10.94 5.02
C LYS A 326 24.74 -11.64 3.95
N ARG A 327 24.74 -12.99 3.97
CA ARG A 327 25.45 -13.79 2.95
C ARG A 327 24.84 -13.58 1.56
N ALA A 328 23.51 -13.58 1.44
CA ALA A 328 22.81 -13.41 0.17
C ALA A 328 23.10 -12.07 -0.52
N PHE A 329 23.41 -11.03 0.24
CA PHE A 329 23.74 -9.68 -0.25
C PHE A 329 25.23 -9.31 -0.12
N SER A 330 26.09 -10.29 0.18
CA SER A 330 27.55 -10.08 0.36
C SER A 330 27.88 -8.96 1.38
N LEU A 331 27.05 -8.83 2.42
CA LEU A 331 27.21 -7.84 3.48
C LEU A 331 28.30 -8.24 4.51
N GLN A 332 29.16 -9.21 4.20
CA GLN A 332 30.23 -9.61 5.10
C GLN A 332 31.32 -8.55 5.13
N ALA A 333 31.42 -7.98 6.32
CA ALA A 333 32.59 -7.30 6.90
C ALA A 333 33.46 -6.46 5.93
N VAL A 334 33.17 -5.16 5.88
CA VAL A 334 34.30 -4.22 5.92
C VAL A 334 34.79 -4.27 7.38
N LEU A 335 35.77 -5.14 7.63
CA LEU A 335 36.59 -5.14 8.84
C LEU A 335 37.43 -3.89 8.87
#